data_57c2d278f06e799d6716f79f2b7bccb6
#
_entry.id   57c2d278f06e799d6716f79f2b7bccb6
#
_cell.length_a   1.000
_cell.length_b   1.000
_cell.length_c   1.000
_cell.angle_alpha   90.00
_cell.angle_beta   90.00
_cell.angle_gamma   90.00
#
_symmetry.space_group_name_H-M   'P 1'
#
loop_
_entity.id
_entity.type
_entity.pdbx_description
1 polymer ?
#
loop_
_entity_poly.entity_id
_entity_poly.type
_entity_poly.pdbx_seq_one_letter_code
_entity_poly.pdbx_strand_id
1 'polypeptide(L)'
;MYQGLLDYSQPLDTQLCSEDSSLTWQQFFLGEALNYWQMYQSLALEAKNAGMEMPAEDREYLDGLEASLEETAANYGLSGIEELLLKNVGPGAGLEEFAGFQELYYQGKPYYTAETEKLVPTQEDLEAYYTENESYFTGNGVTKDGTYVNVRHILVMPEGGTTGDDGTTTYSDEEWAACEKKAQEILDEWLAGDATEDSFAALAEEKSEDPGSSTNGGLYENVAKGQMVEPFEDWCFDETRAAGDYGLVKTKYGYHVMYFVSSTPIWETYAKSGWVNEKTNAFIKKLADDHPMEVDYSAIKLGYVNLGA
;
A
#
# COMPACT_ATOMS: atom_id res chain seq x y z
N MET A 1 -7.01 10.70 -11.48
CA MET A 1 -7.79 9.63 -12.12
C MET A 1 -8.45 10.13 -13.42
N TYR A 2 -9.16 11.25 -13.44
CA TYR A 2 -9.95 11.73 -14.61
C TYR A 2 -9.23 12.71 -15.54
N GLN A 3 -7.97 13.09 -15.30
CA GLN A 3 -7.25 14.13 -16.05
C GLN A 3 -7.20 13.90 -17.57
N GLY A 4 -7.12 12.65 -18.02
CA GLY A 4 -7.11 12.33 -19.45
C GLY A 4 -8.48 12.31 -20.12
N LEU A 5 -9.57 12.48 -19.35
CA LEU A 5 -10.95 12.43 -19.83
C LEU A 5 -11.61 13.82 -19.92
N LEU A 6 -10.94 14.85 -19.40
CA LEU A 6 -11.44 16.22 -19.35
C LEU A 6 -10.91 17.04 -20.52
N ASP A 7 -11.79 17.82 -21.16
CA ASP A 7 -11.39 18.88 -22.08
C ASP A 7 -11.17 20.19 -21.32
N TYR A 8 -9.89 20.48 -21.04
CA TYR A 8 -9.51 21.68 -20.27
C TYR A 8 -9.80 23.01 -20.97
N SER A 9 -10.21 22.98 -22.24
CA SER A 9 -10.60 24.18 -22.99
C SER A 9 -12.07 24.58 -22.79
N GLN A 10 -12.87 23.70 -22.14
CA GLN A 10 -14.30 23.90 -21.92
C GLN A 10 -14.67 23.87 -20.45
N PRO A 11 -15.69 24.61 -20.01
CA PRO A 11 -16.20 24.54 -18.65
C PRO A 11 -16.76 23.15 -18.32
N LEU A 12 -16.58 22.69 -17.07
CA LEU A 12 -17.03 21.36 -16.62
C LEU A 12 -18.55 21.19 -16.63
N ASP A 13 -19.31 22.27 -16.56
CA ASP A 13 -20.79 22.27 -16.62
C ASP A 13 -21.36 22.10 -18.04
N THR A 14 -20.48 22.15 -19.05
CA THR A 14 -20.87 21.97 -20.47
C THR A 14 -20.39 20.66 -21.06
N GLN A 15 -19.51 19.93 -20.39
CA GLN A 15 -18.97 18.65 -20.83
C GLN A 15 -19.76 17.50 -20.20
N LEU A 16 -20.24 16.54 -21.00
CA LEU A 16 -20.81 15.32 -20.50
C LEU A 16 -19.75 14.44 -19.86
N CYS A 17 -20.08 13.83 -18.72
CA CYS A 17 -19.22 12.90 -18.02
C CYS A 17 -19.12 11.58 -18.79
N SER A 18 -17.90 11.04 -18.97
CA SER A 18 -17.71 9.74 -19.63
C SER A 18 -18.13 8.56 -18.74
N GLU A 19 -18.17 8.75 -17.43
CA GLU A 19 -18.60 7.74 -16.45
C GLU A 19 -20.14 7.63 -16.39
N ASP A 20 -20.83 8.77 -16.58
CA ASP A 20 -22.30 8.84 -16.67
C ASP A 20 -22.70 9.96 -17.64
N SER A 21 -23.07 9.59 -18.85
CA SER A 21 -23.44 10.52 -19.91
C SER A 21 -24.75 11.28 -19.67
N SER A 22 -25.47 11.01 -18.59
CA SER A 22 -26.64 11.79 -18.15
C SER A 22 -26.26 13.02 -17.32
N LEU A 23 -24.99 13.10 -16.90
CA LEU A 23 -24.46 14.17 -16.06
C LEU A 23 -23.38 14.96 -16.81
N THR A 24 -23.18 16.22 -16.41
CA THR A 24 -21.95 16.93 -16.71
C THR A 24 -20.84 16.55 -15.73
N TRP A 25 -19.58 16.78 -16.10
CA TRP A 25 -18.47 16.56 -15.18
C TRP A 25 -18.60 17.35 -13.88
N GLN A 26 -19.15 18.57 -13.94
CA GLN A 26 -19.41 19.35 -12.74
C GLN A 26 -20.44 18.65 -11.81
N GLN A 27 -21.54 18.16 -12.39
CA GLN A 27 -22.55 17.43 -11.62
C GLN A 27 -22.01 16.13 -11.03
N PHE A 28 -21.20 15.41 -11.79
CA PHE A 28 -20.53 14.19 -11.33
C PHE A 28 -19.61 14.48 -10.14
N PHE A 29 -18.67 15.43 -10.26
CA PHE A 29 -17.76 15.78 -9.18
C PHE A 29 -18.47 16.35 -7.95
N LEU A 30 -19.54 17.11 -8.14
CA LEU A 30 -20.36 17.59 -7.02
C LEU A 30 -21.02 16.42 -6.31
N GLY A 31 -21.57 15.47 -7.03
CA GLY A 31 -22.16 14.25 -6.46
C GLY A 31 -21.14 13.46 -5.64
N GLU A 32 -19.96 13.23 -6.21
CA GLU A 32 -18.87 12.55 -5.51
C GLU A 32 -18.43 13.31 -4.24
N ALA A 33 -18.27 14.62 -4.32
CA ALA A 33 -17.91 15.43 -3.16
C ALA A 33 -18.95 15.35 -2.03
N LEU A 34 -20.26 15.37 -2.39
CA LEU A 34 -21.35 15.22 -1.45
C LEU A 34 -21.40 13.81 -0.84
N ASN A 35 -21.13 12.77 -1.63
CA ASN A 35 -21.02 11.39 -1.14
C ASN A 35 -19.89 11.24 -0.11
N TYR A 36 -18.70 11.81 -0.39
CA TYR A 36 -17.60 11.83 0.56
C TYR A 36 -17.94 12.62 1.84
N TRP A 37 -18.57 13.78 1.69
CA TRP A 37 -19.00 14.59 2.82
C TRP A 37 -19.98 13.82 3.71
N GLN A 38 -21.00 13.20 3.13
CA GLN A 38 -21.99 12.38 3.84
C GLN A 38 -21.29 11.21 4.57
N MET A 39 -20.38 10.52 3.90
CA MET A 39 -19.62 9.42 4.49
C MET A 39 -18.89 9.87 5.75
N TYR A 40 -18.10 10.94 5.68
CA TYR A 40 -17.32 11.41 6.83
C TYR A 40 -18.20 11.94 7.96
N GLN A 41 -19.28 12.65 7.65
CA GLN A 41 -20.27 13.07 8.64
C GLN A 41 -20.88 11.87 9.38
N SER A 42 -21.25 10.84 8.64
CA SER A 42 -21.86 9.64 9.20
C SER A 42 -20.88 8.85 10.05
N LEU A 43 -19.62 8.70 9.59
CA LEU A 43 -18.56 8.05 10.35
C LEU A 43 -18.27 8.78 11.66
N ALA A 44 -18.16 10.12 11.64
CA ALA A 44 -17.93 10.93 12.82
C ALA A 44 -19.11 10.83 13.81
N LEU A 45 -20.35 10.80 13.29
CA LEU A 45 -21.55 10.61 14.12
C LEU A 45 -21.54 9.24 14.79
N GLU A 46 -21.23 8.17 14.05
CA GLU A 46 -21.18 6.83 14.60
C GLU A 46 -20.03 6.63 15.58
N ALA A 47 -18.87 7.21 15.32
CA ALA A 47 -17.75 7.24 16.29
C ALA A 47 -18.20 7.89 17.61
N LYS A 48 -18.88 9.04 17.53
CA LYS A 48 -19.42 9.75 18.70
C LYS A 48 -20.48 8.91 19.43
N ASN A 49 -21.43 8.30 18.70
CA ASN A 49 -22.48 7.44 19.26
C ASN A 49 -21.88 6.22 19.98
N ALA A 50 -20.79 5.68 19.46
CA ALA A 50 -20.06 4.57 20.04
C ALA A 50 -19.12 4.98 21.20
N GLY A 51 -19.01 6.28 21.50
CA GLY A 51 -18.09 6.81 22.53
C GLY A 51 -16.61 6.65 22.17
N MET A 52 -16.30 6.56 20.87
CA MET A 52 -14.93 6.49 20.39
C MET A 52 -14.30 7.87 20.40
N GLU A 53 -13.06 7.94 20.89
CA GLU A 53 -12.26 9.17 20.90
C GLU A 53 -11.24 9.12 19.76
N MET A 54 -10.93 10.29 19.24
CA MET A 54 -9.83 10.44 18.27
C MET A 54 -8.50 10.06 18.95
N PRO A 55 -7.64 9.26 18.31
CA PRO A 55 -6.31 8.95 18.82
C PRO A 55 -5.49 10.20 19.11
N ALA A 56 -4.65 10.16 20.15
CA ALA A 56 -3.84 11.32 20.55
C ALA A 56 -2.90 11.79 19.43
N GLU A 57 -2.35 10.87 18.65
CA GLU A 57 -1.51 11.16 17.49
C GLU A 57 -2.24 11.95 16.40
N ASP A 58 -3.50 11.59 16.12
CA ASP A 58 -4.34 12.29 15.15
C ASP A 58 -4.71 13.69 15.66
N ARG A 59 -4.93 13.86 16.98
CA ARG A 59 -5.14 15.16 17.60
C ARG A 59 -3.88 16.04 17.51
N GLU A 60 -2.71 15.50 17.80
CA GLU A 60 -1.44 16.20 17.68
C GLU A 60 -1.18 16.66 16.23
N TYR A 61 -1.49 15.82 15.25
CA TYR A 61 -1.43 16.18 13.85
C TYR A 61 -2.33 17.39 13.52
N LEU A 62 -3.58 17.35 13.97
CA LEU A 62 -4.53 18.46 13.74
C LEU A 62 -4.12 19.75 14.41
N ASP A 63 -3.63 19.66 15.65
CA ASP A 63 -3.12 20.81 16.40
C ASP A 63 -1.89 21.44 15.72
N GLY A 64 -1.09 20.65 15.03
CA GLY A 64 0.07 21.08 14.24
C GLY A 64 -0.21 21.45 12.78
N LEU A 65 -1.45 21.27 12.30
CA LEU A 65 -1.78 21.34 10.88
C LEU A 65 -1.44 22.70 10.24
N GLU A 66 -1.77 23.81 10.89
CA GLU A 66 -1.51 25.16 10.36
C GLU A 66 0.00 25.38 10.18
N ALA A 67 0.80 25.05 11.19
CA ALA A 67 2.25 25.20 11.13
C ALA A 67 2.88 24.31 10.02
N SER A 68 2.37 23.10 9.87
CA SER A 68 2.81 22.18 8.81
C SER A 68 2.47 22.70 7.41
N LEU A 69 1.30 23.30 7.24
CA LEU A 69 0.90 23.92 5.95
C LEU A 69 1.73 25.17 5.64
N GLU A 70 2.06 26.00 6.65
CA GLU A 70 2.94 27.15 6.49
C GLU A 70 4.35 26.72 6.06
N GLU A 71 4.92 25.72 6.72
CA GLU A 71 6.22 25.15 6.35
C GLU A 71 6.20 24.59 4.93
N THR A 72 5.15 23.85 4.59
CA THR A 72 4.96 23.29 3.23
C THR A 72 4.90 24.40 2.20
N ALA A 73 4.10 25.46 2.42
CA ALA A 73 4.03 26.61 1.53
C ALA A 73 5.40 27.27 1.32
N ALA A 74 6.14 27.46 2.41
CA ALA A 74 7.49 28.04 2.36
C ALA A 74 8.47 27.17 1.56
N ASN A 75 8.45 25.85 1.77
CA ASN A 75 9.30 24.89 1.05
C ASN A 75 9.04 24.87 -0.47
N TYR A 76 7.80 25.15 -0.88
CA TYR A 76 7.44 25.31 -2.30
C TYR A 76 7.59 26.75 -2.82
N GLY A 77 8.07 27.69 -2.02
CA GLY A 77 8.25 29.09 -2.40
C GLY A 77 6.93 29.84 -2.64
N LEU A 78 5.85 29.38 -1.98
CA LEU A 78 4.53 30.00 -2.05
C LEU A 78 4.38 31.13 -1.03
N SER A 79 3.44 32.04 -1.25
CA SER A 79 3.21 33.20 -0.38
C SER A 79 2.54 32.85 0.97
N GLY A 80 2.03 31.62 1.13
CA GLY A 80 1.42 31.12 2.34
C GLY A 80 0.39 30.02 2.09
N ILE A 81 -0.35 29.67 3.13
CA ILE A 81 -1.33 28.55 3.13
C ILE A 81 -2.42 28.77 2.07
N GLU A 82 -2.92 29.99 1.89
CA GLU A 82 -3.98 30.26 0.91
C GLU A 82 -3.54 29.94 -0.52
N GLU A 83 -2.31 30.28 -0.90
CA GLU A 83 -1.79 29.90 -2.21
C GLU A 83 -1.55 28.40 -2.31
N LEU A 84 -1.09 27.77 -1.26
CA LEU A 84 -0.92 26.31 -1.20
C LEU A 84 -2.26 25.59 -1.41
N LEU A 85 -3.29 25.98 -0.67
CA LEU A 85 -4.62 25.39 -0.77
C LEU A 85 -5.27 25.68 -2.12
N LEU A 86 -5.12 26.90 -2.64
CA LEU A 86 -5.63 27.27 -3.96
C LEU A 86 -5.05 26.36 -5.06
N LYS A 87 -3.76 26.04 -4.99
CA LYS A 87 -3.08 25.18 -5.98
C LYS A 87 -3.41 23.70 -5.86
N ASN A 88 -3.59 23.20 -4.64
CA ASN A 88 -3.73 21.76 -4.40
C ASN A 88 -5.18 21.32 -4.18
N VAL A 89 -6.04 22.18 -3.66
CA VAL A 89 -7.44 21.87 -3.34
C VAL A 89 -8.38 22.63 -4.28
N GLY A 90 -8.06 23.89 -4.58
CA GLY A 90 -8.85 24.71 -5.48
C GLY A 90 -9.38 25.99 -4.85
N PRO A 91 -10.05 26.85 -5.65
CA PRO A 91 -10.58 28.12 -5.20
C PRO A 91 -11.70 27.93 -4.18
N GLY A 92 -11.68 28.71 -3.09
CA GLY A 92 -12.66 28.70 -2.03
C GLY A 92 -12.35 27.75 -0.86
N ALA A 93 -11.26 26.99 -0.93
CA ALA A 93 -10.75 26.23 0.21
C ALA A 93 -9.81 27.13 1.03
N GLY A 94 -10.31 27.71 2.11
CA GLY A 94 -9.50 28.37 3.13
C GLY A 94 -8.98 27.38 4.17
N LEU A 95 -8.13 27.89 5.08
CA LEU A 95 -7.60 27.06 6.18
C LEU A 95 -8.72 26.51 7.07
N GLU A 96 -9.75 27.32 7.36
CA GLU A 96 -10.87 26.93 8.21
C GLU A 96 -11.65 25.75 7.61
N GLU A 97 -12.01 25.83 6.33
CA GLU A 97 -12.74 24.76 5.63
C GLU A 97 -11.89 23.50 5.50
N PHE A 98 -10.61 23.66 5.19
CA PHE A 98 -9.68 22.52 5.08
C PHE A 98 -9.48 21.83 6.43
N ALA A 99 -9.21 22.61 7.51
CA ALA A 99 -9.05 22.08 8.85
C ALA A 99 -10.34 21.42 9.37
N GLY A 100 -11.51 22.03 9.11
CA GLY A 100 -12.79 21.44 9.47
C GLY A 100 -13.06 20.11 8.77
N PHE A 101 -12.66 19.95 7.51
CA PHE A 101 -12.75 18.68 6.81
C PHE A 101 -11.79 17.64 7.39
N GLN A 102 -10.56 18.01 7.70
CA GLN A 102 -9.58 17.14 8.36
C GLN A 102 -10.07 16.69 9.75
N GLU A 103 -10.60 17.62 10.55
CA GLU A 103 -11.21 17.29 11.86
C GLU A 103 -12.31 16.23 11.71
N LEU A 104 -13.21 16.40 10.75
CA LEU A 104 -14.30 15.47 10.48
C LEU A 104 -13.80 14.08 10.08
N TYR A 105 -12.78 14.03 9.21
CA TYR A 105 -12.14 12.78 8.80
C TYR A 105 -11.56 12.02 10.00
N TYR A 106 -10.76 12.71 10.84
CA TYR A 106 -10.10 12.08 11.99
C TYR A 106 -11.07 11.72 13.11
N GLN A 107 -12.20 12.43 13.25
CA GLN A 107 -13.25 12.03 14.16
C GLN A 107 -13.92 10.70 13.74
N GLY A 108 -14.10 10.48 12.44
CA GLY A 108 -14.74 9.26 11.91
C GLY A 108 -13.78 8.07 11.78
N LYS A 109 -12.47 8.31 11.68
CA LYS A 109 -11.44 7.30 11.46
C LYS A 109 -11.49 6.12 12.43
N PRO A 110 -11.65 6.30 13.77
CA PRO A 110 -11.70 5.18 14.71
C PRO A 110 -12.85 4.21 14.43
N TYR A 111 -14.03 4.74 14.09
CA TYR A 111 -15.18 3.90 13.77
C TYR A 111 -14.97 3.15 12.45
N TYR A 112 -14.50 3.83 11.43
CA TYR A 112 -14.17 3.20 10.15
C TYR A 112 -13.18 2.07 10.32
N THR A 113 -12.08 2.30 11.05
CA THR A 113 -11.06 1.29 11.33
C THR A 113 -11.65 0.09 12.07
N ALA A 114 -12.40 0.34 13.16
CA ALA A 114 -13.00 -0.73 13.95
C ALA A 114 -14.02 -1.57 13.18
N GLU A 115 -14.76 -0.99 12.21
CA GLU A 115 -15.69 -1.75 11.39
C GLU A 115 -14.99 -2.51 10.26
N THR A 116 -13.97 -1.93 9.64
CA THR A 116 -13.24 -2.59 8.55
C THR A 116 -12.30 -3.69 9.06
N GLU A 117 -11.73 -3.58 10.24
CA GLU A 117 -10.95 -4.65 10.89
C GLU A 117 -11.77 -5.93 11.18
N LYS A 118 -13.09 -5.83 11.27
CA LYS A 118 -13.98 -7.00 11.40
C LYS A 118 -14.15 -7.76 10.09
N LEU A 119 -13.77 -7.16 8.96
CA LEU A 119 -13.90 -7.76 7.62
C LEU A 119 -12.77 -8.75 7.37
N VAL A 120 -12.87 -9.91 8.00
CA VAL A 120 -11.92 -11.01 7.85
C VAL A 120 -12.62 -12.14 7.08
N PRO A 121 -12.30 -12.34 5.78
CA PRO A 121 -12.93 -13.40 5.01
C PRO A 121 -12.51 -14.78 5.50
N THR A 122 -13.44 -15.71 5.46
CA THR A 122 -13.17 -17.14 5.59
C THR A 122 -12.66 -17.72 4.26
N GLN A 123 -12.12 -18.93 4.27
CA GLN A 123 -11.73 -19.62 3.03
C GLN A 123 -12.93 -19.79 2.06
N GLU A 124 -14.12 -20.07 2.60
CA GLU A 124 -15.35 -20.18 1.83
C GLU A 124 -15.74 -18.84 1.15
N ASP A 125 -15.56 -17.72 1.87
CA ASP A 125 -15.79 -16.38 1.30
C ASP A 125 -14.83 -16.09 0.13
N LEU A 126 -13.56 -16.47 0.26
CA LEU A 126 -12.56 -16.26 -0.79
C LEU A 126 -12.87 -17.10 -2.03
N GLU A 127 -13.24 -18.38 -1.84
CA GLU A 127 -13.59 -19.27 -2.95
C GLU A 127 -14.87 -18.82 -3.66
N ALA A 128 -15.87 -18.38 -2.91
CA ALA A 128 -17.10 -17.83 -3.47
C ALA A 128 -16.80 -16.56 -4.29
N TYR A 129 -16.04 -15.63 -3.71
CA TYR A 129 -15.65 -14.40 -4.39
C TYR A 129 -14.85 -14.65 -5.67
N TYR A 130 -13.89 -15.59 -5.63
CA TYR A 130 -13.15 -15.98 -6.83
C TYR A 130 -14.08 -16.54 -7.91
N THR A 131 -14.99 -17.43 -7.53
CA THR A 131 -15.93 -18.08 -8.47
C THR A 131 -16.87 -17.06 -9.12
N GLU A 132 -17.41 -16.13 -8.33
CA GLU A 132 -18.29 -15.06 -8.82
C GLU A 132 -17.58 -14.10 -9.78
N ASN A 133 -16.26 -13.92 -9.61
CA ASN A 133 -15.42 -12.99 -10.36
C ASN A 133 -14.40 -13.71 -11.28
N GLU A 134 -14.58 -15.00 -11.60
CA GLU A 134 -13.60 -15.82 -12.31
C GLU A 134 -13.15 -15.20 -13.65
N SER A 135 -14.05 -14.60 -14.39
CA SER A 135 -13.73 -13.95 -15.67
C SER A 135 -12.78 -12.75 -15.49
N TYR A 136 -12.93 -12.00 -14.41
CA TYR A 136 -12.03 -10.90 -14.08
C TYR A 136 -10.65 -11.42 -13.69
N PHE A 137 -10.58 -12.45 -12.85
CA PHE A 137 -9.32 -13.04 -12.40
C PHE A 137 -8.55 -13.63 -13.58
N THR A 138 -9.18 -14.49 -14.36
CA THR A 138 -8.54 -15.15 -15.52
C THR A 138 -8.16 -14.17 -16.62
N GLY A 139 -8.98 -13.12 -16.85
CA GLY A 139 -8.67 -12.04 -17.78
C GLY A 139 -7.44 -11.23 -17.39
N ASN A 140 -7.09 -11.19 -16.09
CA ASN A 140 -5.89 -10.56 -15.56
C ASN A 140 -4.74 -11.56 -15.29
N GLY A 141 -4.85 -12.80 -15.77
CA GLY A 141 -3.81 -13.82 -15.63
C GLY A 141 -3.71 -14.45 -14.24
N VAL A 142 -4.70 -14.23 -13.37
CA VAL A 142 -4.75 -14.82 -12.03
C VAL A 142 -5.49 -16.14 -12.07
N THR A 143 -4.77 -17.23 -11.81
CA THR A 143 -5.32 -18.59 -11.75
C THR A 143 -5.11 -19.20 -10.38
N LYS A 144 -5.82 -20.30 -10.09
CA LYS A 144 -5.68 -21.00 -8.79
C LYS A 144 -4.31 -21.66 -8.59
N ASP A 145 -3.54 -21.88 -9.66
CA ASP A 145 -2.24 -22.57 -9.58
C ASP A 145 -1.06 -21.63 -9.25
N GLY A 146 -1.27 -20.31 -9.30
CA GLY A 146 -0.24 -19.33 -8.99
C GLY A 146 -0.02 -19.21 -7.47
N THR A 147 1.25 -19.08 -7.07
CA THR A 147 1.63 -18.93 -5.66
C THR A 147 2.61 -17.75 -5.50
N TYR A 148 2.39 -16.94 -4.47
CA TYR A 148 3.39 -16.04 -3.92
C TYR A 148 4.14 -16.73 -2.78
N VAL A 149 5.43 -16.43 -2.66
CA VAL A 149 6.24 -16.83 -1.49
C VAL A 149 6.79 -15.61 -0.77
N ASN A 150 6.86 -15.71 0.55
CA ASN A 150 7.54 -14.73 1.40
C ASN A 150 8.77 -15.40 1.98
N VAL A 151 9.91 -14.74 1.84
CA VAL A 151 11.20 -15.27 2.32
C VAL A 151 12.02 -14.16 2.95
N ARG A 152 12.83 -14.53 3.95
CA ARG A 152 13.93 -13.68 4.41
C ARG A 152 15.23 -14.25 3.89
N HIS A 153 16.19 -13.38 3.62
CA HIS A 153 17.52 -13.82 3.29
C HIS A 153 18.62 -12.88 3.82
N ILE A 154 19.79 -13.45 4.01
CA ILE A 154 21.02 -12.71 4.32
C ILE A 154 21.98 -12.95 3.15
N LEU A 155 22.31 -11.92 2.41
CA LEU A 155 23.30 -12.01 1.34
C LEU A 155 24.70 -11.83 1.92
N VAL A 156 25.59 -12.72 1.55
CA VAL A 156 27.04 -12.61 1.75
C VAL A 156 27.70 -12.58 0.38
N MET A 157 28.30 -11.47 0.04
CA MET A 157 29.02 -11.30 -1.23
C MET A 157 30.46 -11.82 -1.12
N PRO A 158 31.03 -12.45 -2.17
CA PRO A 158 32.43 -12.81 -2.17
C PRO A 158 33.31 -11.55 -2.20
N GLU A 159 34.38 -11.56 -1.40
CA GLU A 159 35.32 -10.46 -1.31
C GLU A 159 36.49 -10.69 -2.27
N GLY A 160 37.10 -9.60 -2.74
CA GLY A 160 38.24 -9.67 -3.71
C GLY A 160 37.76 -9.65 -5.15
N GLY A 161 38.13 -10.67 -5.90
CA GLY A 161 37.79 -10.81 -7.31
C GLY A 161 38.65 -10.00 -8.28
N THR A 162 38.55 -10.34 -9.55
CA THR A 162 39.22 -9.64 -10.64
C THR A 162 38.17 -9.08 -11.59
N THR A 163 38.17 -7.75 -11.77
CA THR A 163 37.25 -7.09 -12.67
C THR A 163 37.85 -7.04 -14.09
N GLY A 164 37.13 -7.61 -15.05
CA GLY A 164 37.49 -7.58 -16.46
C GLY A 164 37.21 -6.23 -17.12
N ASP A 165 37.68 -6.08 -18.37
CA ASP A 165 37.45 -4.86 -19.17
C ASP A 165 35.96 -4.58 -19.48
N ASP A 166 35.11 -5.59 -19.38
CA ASP A 166 33.64 -5.52 -19.52
C ASP A 166 32.91 -5.10 -18.24
N GLY A 167 33.66 -4.84 -17.16
CA GLY A 167 33.13 -4.47 -15.85
C GLY A 167 32.62 -5.67 -15.03
N THR A 168 32.75 -6.90 -15.52
CA THR A 168 32.36 -8.12 -14.79
C THR A 168 33.43 -8.52 -13.81
N THR A 169 33.08 -8.72 -12.53
CA THR A 169 33.98 -9.24 -11.51
C THR A 169 33.87 -10.77 -11.44
N THR A 170 35.00 -11.45 -11.54
CA THR A 170 35.11 -12.90 -11.37
C THR A 170 35.86 -13.22 -10.09
N TYR A 171 35.48 -14.31 -9.44
CA TYR A 171 36.01 -14.73 -8.16
C TYR A 171 36.63 -16.13 -8.31
N SER A 172 37.75 -16.35 -7.62
CA SER A 172 38.41 -17.66 -7.54
C SER A 172 37.60 -18.64 -6.68
N ASP A 173 37.94 -19.93 -6.78
CA ASP A 173 37.34 -20.97 -5.95
C ASP A 173 37.59 -20.73 -4.44
N GLU A 174 38.77 -20.17 -4.10
CA GLU A 174 39.11 -19.82 -2.71
C GLU A 174 38.27 -18.66 -2.18
N GLU A 175 37.97 -17.63 -3.01
CA GLU A 175 37.13 -16.51 -2.64
C GLU A 175 35.68 -16.96 -2.46
N TRP A 176 35.18 -17.82 -3.35
CA TRP A 176 33.88 -18.44 -3.22
C TRP A 176 33.76 -19.33 -1.97
N ALA A 177 34.78 -20.13 -1.66
CA ALA A 177 34.82 -20.97 -0.45
C ALA A 177 34.84 -20.11 0.84
N ALA A 178 35.51 -18.97 0.83
CA ALA A 178 35.51 -18.03 1.94
C ALA A 178 34.11 -17.40 2.15
N CYS A 179 33.43 -17.02 1.06
CA CYS A 179 32.07 -16.52 1.07
C CYS A 179 31.09 -17.56 1.63
N GLU A 180 31.16 -18.81 1.16
CA GLU A 180 30.34 -19.93 1.66
C GLU A 180 30.53 -20.14 3.16
N LYS A 181 31.79 -20.14 3.60
CA LYS A 181 32.13 -20.30 5.02
C LYS A 181 31.53 -19.19 5.88
N LYS A 182 31.63 -17.92 5.44
CA LYS A 182 31.04 -16.76 6.13
C LYS A 182 29.51 -16.89 6.21
N ALA A 183 28.85 -17.31 5.12
CA ALA A 183 27.41 -17.54 5.12
C ALA A 183 27.00 -18.71 6.05
N GLN A 184 27.80 -19.79 6.10
CA GLN A 184 27.57 -20.90 7.02
C GLN A 184 27.75 -20.46 8.49
N GLU A 185 28.75 -19.65 8.79
CA GLU A 185 28.98 -19.11 10.14
C GLU A 185 27.78 -18.26 10.60
N ILE A 186 27.15 -17.49 9.71
CA ILE A 186 25.93 -16.71 9.99
C ILE A 186 24.75 -17.64 10.25
N LEU A 187 24.58 -18.69 9.46
CA LEU A 187 23.54 -19.68 9.67
C LEU A 187 23.72 -20.41 11.01
N ASP A 188 24.96 -20.82 11.31
CA ASP A 188 25.28 -21.51 12.58
C ASP A 188 25.06 -20.60 13.80
N GLU A 189 25.35 -19.30 13.69
CA GLU A 189 25.09 -18.30 14.73
C GLU A 189 23.58 -18.17 15.00
N TRP A 190 22.75 -18.08 13.96
CA TRP A 190 21.31 -18.03 14.10
C TRP A 190 20.77 -19.30 14.75
N LEU A 191 21.24 -20.49 14.32
CA LEU A 191 20.82 -21.78 14.86
C LEU A 191 21.27 -21.99 16.32
N ALA A 192 22.38 -21.38 16.73
CA ALA A 192 22.86 -21.43 18.11
C ALA A 192 22.10 -20.47 19.03
N GLY A 193 21.35 -19.51 18.48
CA GLY A 193 20.50 -18.56 19.20
C GLY A 193 19.06 -19.07 19.34
N ASP A 194 18.09 -18.14 19.23
CA ASP A 194 16.66 -18.46 19.37
C ASP A 194 16.09 -19.20 18.15
N ALA A 195 16.75 -19.13 17.00
CA ALA A 195 16.38 -19.75 15.73
C ALA A 195 14.92 -19.45 15.32
N THR A 196 14.45 -18.23 15.58
CA THR A 196 13.11 -17.72 15.21
C THR A 196 13.19 -16.81 13.98
N GLU A 197 12.04 -16.52 13.35
CA GLU A 197 11.96 -15.53 12.28
C GLU A 197 12.44 -14.16 12.74
N ASP A 198 12.05 -13.71 13.93
CA ASP A 198 12.43 -12.41 14.48
C ASP A 198 13.95 -12.32 14.69
N SER A 199 14.59 -13.37 15.21
CA SER A 199 16.04 -13.41 15.37
C SER A 199 16.77 -13.47 14.02
N PHE A 200 16.17 -14.09 12.99
CA PHE A 200 16.70 -14.09 11.64
C PHE A 200 16.63 -12.67 11.03
N ALA A 201 15.50 -11.98 11.22
CA ALA A 201 15.32 -10.61 10.76
C ALA A 201 16.36 -9.66 11.37
N ALA A 202 16.56 -9.74 12.70
CA ALA A 202 17.57 -8.93 13.37
C ALA A 202 18.99 -9.20 12.84
N LEU A 203 19.31 -10.47 12.59
CA LEU A 203 20.60 -10.86 12.03
C LEU A 203 20.77 -10.39 10.58
N ALA A 204 19.68 -10.37 9.80
CA ALA A 204 19.69 -9.84 8.44
C ALA A 204 19.95 -8.33 8.42
N GLU A 205 19.36 -7.57 9.33
CA GLU A 205 19.62 -6.12 9.48
C GLU A 205 21.10 -5.84 9.82
N GLU A 206 21.72 -6.72 10.64
CA GLU A 206 23.10 -6.55 11.07
C GLU A 206 24.11 -6.99 9.99
N LYS A 207 23.85 -8.10 9.28
CA LYS A 207 24.88 -8.82 8.49
C LYS A 207 24.60 -8.92 7.00
N SER A 208 23.38 -8.63 6.53
CA SER A 208 23.06 -8.76 5.11
C SER A 208 23.72 -7.67 4.28
N GLU A 209 24.38 -8.09 3.20
CA GLU A 209 24.97 -7.21 2.20
C GLU A 209 23.98 -6.92 1.04
N ASP A 210 22.69 -7.33 1.16
CA ASP A 210 21.66 -7.01 0.19
C ASP A 210 21.06 -5.60 0.42
N PRO A 211 21.28 -4.63 -0.48
CA PRO A 211 20.76 -3.28 -0.29
C PRO A 211 19.21 -3.20 -0.43
N GLY A 212 18.60 -4.23 -1.01
CA GLY A 212 17.16 -4.27 -1.29
C GLY A 212 16.32 -4.69 -0.10
N SER A 213 16.88 -5.47 0.83
CA SER A 213 16.12 -6.06 1.94
C SER A 213 16.80 -5.98 3.31
N SER A 214 18.08 -5.64 3.39
CA SER A 214 18.80 -5.61 4.68
C SER A 214 18.11 -4.74 5.74
N THR A 215 17.61 -3.57 5.38
CA THR A 215 16.90 -2.65 6.30
C THR A 215 15.50 -3.08 6.68
N ASN A 216 14.99 -4.17 6.07
CA ASN A 216 13.68 -4.77 6.33
C ASN A 216 13.83 -6.20 6.85
N GLY A 217 14.90 -6.49 7.59
CA GLY A 217 15.14 -7.83 8.13
C GLY A 217 15.30 -8.91 7.06
N GLY A 218 15.82 -8.55 5.88
CA GLY A 218 16.04 -9.46 4.76
C GLY A 218 14.76 -9.92 4.06
N LEU A 219 13.60 -9.29 4.28
CA LEU A 219 12.30 -9.75 3.80
C LEU A 219 12.06 -9.38 2.32
N TYR A 220 11.70 -10.39 1.53
CA TYR A 220 11.03 -10.27 0.25
C TYR A 220 9.62 -10.83 0.35
N GLU A 221 8.62 -9.99 0.11
CA GLU A 221 7.21 -10.35 0.16
C GLU A 221 6.62 -10.53 -1.24
N ASN A 222 5.66 -11.44 -1.34
CA ASN A 222 4.87 -11.68 -2.55
C ASN A 222 5.76 -11.95 -3.80
N VAL A 223 6.82 -12.72 -3.60
CA VAL A 223 7.69 -13.16 -4.70
C VAL A 223 6.91 -14.10 -5.60
N ALA A 224 6.80 -13.77 -6.88
CA ALA A 224 6.22 -14.63 -7.91
C ALA A 224 7.32 -15.34 -8.71
N LYS A 225 7.00 -16.46 -9.36
CA LYS A 225 7.91 -17.13 -10.30
C LYS A 225 8.35 -16.19 -11.42
N GLY A 226 9.63 -16.23 -11.77
CA GLY A 226 10.25 -15.39 -12.80
C GLY A 226 10.81 -14.07 -12.30
N GLN A 227 10.71 -13.78 -11.00
CA GLN A 227 11.21 -12.52 -10.42
C GLN A 227 12.63 -12.61 -9.87
N MET A 228 13.06 -13.81 -9.47
CA MET A 228 14.36 -14.03 -8.83
C MET A 228 15.33 -14.78 -9.75
N VAL A 229 16.60 -14.75 -9.40
CA VAL A 229 17.59 -15.59 -10.09
C VAL A 229 17.36 -17.06 -9.81
N GLU A 230 17.56 -17.92 -10.81
CA GLU A 230 17.16 -19.32 -10.84
C GLU A 230 17.49 -20.10 -9.54
N PRO A 231 18.72 -20.11 -8.99
CA PRO A 231 18.96 -20.88 -7.77
C PRO A 231 18.20 -20.40 -6.54
N PHE A 232 17.95 -19.08 -6.45
CA PHE A 232 17.15 -18.49 -5.37
C PHE A 232 15.68 -18.85 -5.56
N GLU A 233 15.19 -18.74 -6.80
CA GLU A 233 13.79 -19.08 -7.15
C GLU A 233 13.50 -20.55 -6.92
N ASP A 234 14.38 -21.46 -7.39
CA ASP A 234 14.21 -22.90 -7.19
C ASP A 234 14.09 -23.28 -5.72
N TRP A 235 14.90 -22.63 -4.86
CA TRP A 235 14.80 -22.85 -3.43
C TRP A 235 13.45 -22.36 -2.85
N CYS A 236 13.00 -21.18 -3.28
CA CYS A 236 11.74 -20.57 -2.82
C CYS A 236 10.51 -21.38 -3.23
N PHE A 237 10.50 -21.94 -4.45
CA PHE A 237 9.35 -22.61 -5.03
C PHE A 237 9.45 -24.14 -5.01
N ASP A 238 10.32 -24.71 -4.20
CA ASP A 238 10.33 -26.14 -3.91
C ASP A 238 9.03 -26.51 -3.21
N GLU A 239 8.25 -27.43 -3.81
CA GLU A 239 6.92 -27.84 -3.33
C GLU A 239 6.93 -28.46 -1.92
N THR A 240 8.09 -28.89 -1.45
CA THR A 240 8.25 -29.45 -0.09
C THR A 240 8.54 -28.39 0.97
N ARG A 241 8.70 -27.13 0.56
CA ARG A 241 9.08 -26.04 1.44
C ARG A 241 7.96 -25.69 2.42
N ALA A 242 8.31 -25.58 3.70
CA ALA A 242 7.40 -25.22 4.78
C ALA A 242 7.92 -23.99 5.54
N ALA A 243 6.99 -23.26 6.19
CA ALA A 243 7.35 -22.13 7.04
C ALA A 243 8.37 -22.56 8.12
N GLY A 244 9.44 -21.79 8.26
CA GLY A 244 10.56 -22.09 9.14
C GLY A 244 11.69 -22.88 8.47
N ASP A 245 11.55 -23.35 7.23
CA ASP A 245 12.65 -23.96 6.49
C ASP A 245 13.75 -22.94 6.20
N TYR A 246 14.99 -23.40 6.28
CA TYR A 246 16.16 -22.58 6.06
C TYR A 246 17.23 -23.34 5.26
N GLY A 247 18.19 -22.61 4.73
CA GLY A 247 19.29 -23.21 3.99
C GLY A 247 20.26 -22.20 3.40
N LEU A 248 21.25 -22.70 2.66
CA LEU A 248 22.19 -21.90 1.92
C LEU A 248 21.93 -22.04 0.42
N VAL A 249 21.92 -20.93 -0.29
CA VAL A 249 21.78 -20.90 -1.75
C VAL A 249 22.89 -20.07 -2.36
N LYS A 250 23.62 -20.63 -3.33
CA LYS A 250 24.61 -19.92 -4.11
C LYS A 250 23.97 -19.30 -5.36
N THR A 251 24.19 -18.00 -5.55
CA THR A 251 23.82 -17.30 -6.79
C THR A 251 25.05 -16.60 -7.39
N LYS A 252 24.86 -15.92 -8.49
CA LYS A 252 25.91 -15.05 -9.07
C LYS A 252 26.28 -13.86 -8.20
N TYR A 253 25.46 -13.50 -7.22
CA TYR A 253 25.67 -12.37 -6.31
C TYR A 253 26.45 -12.75 -5.05
N GLY A 254 26.36 -14.01 -4.63
CA GLY A 254 26.96 -14.48 -3.38
C GLY A 254 26.25 -15.73 -2.86
N TYR A 255 26.48 -16.01 -1.58
CA TYR A 255 25.71 -16.99 -0.83
C TYR A 255 24.59 -16.29 -0.06
N HIS A 256 23.40 -16.86 -0.15
CA HIS A 256 22.22 -16.43 0.58
C HIS A 256 21.94 -17.42 1.70
N VAL A 257 21.90 -16.95 2.94
CA VAL A 257 21.24 -17.67 4.03
C VAL A 257 19.75 -17.41 3.86
N MET A 258 18.96 -18.46 3.69
CA MET A 258 17.54 -18.38 3.38
C MET A 258 16.69 -18.79 4.57
N TYR A 259 15.54 -18.13 4.75
CA TYR A 259 14.49 -18.52 5.68
C TYR A 259 13.14 -18.40 4.99
N PHE A 260 12.36 -19.48 4.95
CA PHE A 260 11.05 -19.52 4.33
C PHE A 260 9.97 -19.06 5.32
N VAL A 261 9.31 -17.96 5.00
CA VAL A 261 8.27 -17.38 5.87
C VAL A 261 6.91 -18.01 5.59
N SER A 262 6.47 -17.96 4.34
CA SER A 262 5.15 -18.50 3.96
C SER A 262 4.99 -18.63 2.45
N SER A 263 3.95 -19.35 2.04
CA SER A 263 3.42 -19.32 0.69
C SER A 263 1.91 -19.05 0.73
N THR A 264 1.43 -18.32 -0.28
CA THR A 264 0.00 -17.99 -0.40
C THR A 264 -0.42 -18.09 -1.86
N PRO A 265 -1.53 -18.77 -2.18
CA PRO A 265 -2.09 -18.76 -3.52
C PRO A 265 -2.36 -17.31 -3.99
N ILE A 266 -1.90 -16.97 -5.20
CA ILE A 266 -2.05 -15.61 -5.74
C ILE A 266 -3.54 -15.21 -5.78
N TRP A 267 -4.41 -16.13 -6.20
CA TRP A 267 -5.83 -15.87 -6.28
C TRP A 267 -6.45 -15.50 -4.92
N GLU A 268 -5.98 -16.09 -3.81
CA GLU A 268 -6.48 -15.77 -2.46
C GLU A 268 -6.15 -14.33 -2.07
N THR A 269 -4.94 -13.86 -2.39
CA THR A 269 -4.53 -12.49 -2.11
C THR A 269 -5.44 -11.48 -2.84
N TYR A 270 -5.70 -11.73 -4.13
CA TYR A 270 -6.60 -10.88 -4.92
C TYR A 270 -8.06 -11.01 -4.47
N ALA A 271 -8.53 -12.23 -4.20
CA ALA A 271 -9.89 -12.47 -3.73
C ALA A 271 -10.13 -11.79 -2.38
N LYS A 272 -9.16 -11.85 -1.45
CA LYS A 272 -9.24 -11.17 -0.15
C LYS A 272 -9.36 -9.64 -0.33
N SER A 273 -8.49 -9.06 -1.15
CA SER A 273 -8.54 -7.61 -1.42
C SER A 273 -9.87 -7.19 -2.03
N GLY A 274 -10.35 -7.93 -3.04
CA GLY A 274 -11.61 -7.66 -3.71
C GLY A 274 -12.82 -7.84 -2.79
N TRP A 275 -12.86 -8.91 -2.00
CA TRP A 275 -13.91 -9.17 -1.03
C TRP A 275 -13.98 -8.09 0.05
N VAL A 276 -12.84 -7.72 0.63
CA VAL A 276 -12.78 -6.64 1.63
C VAL A 276 -13.27 -5.32 1.04
N ASN A 277 -12.85 -5.00 -0.19
CA ASN A 277 -13.32 -3.81 -0.91
C ASN A 277 -14.84 -3.82 -1.10
N GLU A 278 -15.41 -4.95 -1.56
CA GLU A 278 -16.86 -5.09 -1.73
C GLU A 278 -17.62 -4.89 -0.41
N LYS A 279 -17.16 -5.52 0.67
CA LYS A 279 -17.81 -5.40 1.98
C LYS A 279 -17.65 -3.99 2.57
N THR A 280 -16.50 -3.36 2.37
CA THR A 280 -16.28 -1.96 2.75
C THR A 280 -17.23 -1.02 2.00
N ASN A 281 -17.36 -1.20 0.68
CA ASN A 281 -18.30 -0.40 -0.12
C ASN A 281 -19.75 -0.62 0.33
N ALA A 282 -20.15 -1.86 0.63
CA ALA A 282 -21.46 -2.17 1.17
C ALA A 282 -21.70 -1.53 2.55
N PHE A 283 -20.69 -1.54 3.41
CA PHE A 283 -20.71 -0.85 4.71
C PHE A 283 -20.90 0.66 4.54
N ILE A 284 -20.12 1.31 3.66
CA ILE A 284 -20.24 2.75 3.40
C ILE A 284 -21.60 3.10 2.81
N LYS A 285 -22.09 2.28 1.86
CA LYS A 285 -23.43 2.46 1.30
C LYS A 285 -24.52 2.38 2.38
N LYS A 286 -24.46 1.34 3.22
CA LYS A 286 -25.41 1.20 4.34
C LYS A 286 -25.35 2.40 5.28
N LEU A 287 -24.15 2.87 5.60
CA LEU A 287 -23.94 4.04 6.45
C LEU A 287 -24.61 5.29 5.85
N ALA A 288 -24.49 5.50 4.54
CA ALA A 288 -25.13 6.60 3.84
C ALA A 288 -26.67 6.46 3.81
N ASP A 289 -27.18 5.23 3.64
CA ASP A 289 -28.63 4.94 3.66
C ASP A 289 -29.23 5.15 5.08
N ASP A 290 -28.47 4.82 6.14
CA ASP A 290 -28.88 5.00 7.55
C ASP A 290 -28.85 6.49 7.97
N HIS A 291 -28.02 7.32 7.33
CA HIS A 291 -27.83 8.74 7.62
C HIS A 291 -28.09 9.61 6.37
N PRO A 292 -29.33 9.71 5.88
CA PRO A 292 -29.62 10.48 4.68
C PRO A 292 -29.33 11.98 4.90
N MET A 293 -28.64 12.57 3.93
CA MET A 293 -28.26 13.98 3.93
C MET A 293 -29.27 14.80 3.12
N GLU A 294 -29.75 15.91 3.70
CA GLU A 294 -30.49 16.93 2.95
C GLU A 294 -29.51 17.99 2.43
N VAL A 295 -29.49 18.20 1.10
CA VAL A 295 -28.57 19.13 0.45
C VAL A 295 -29.30 20.38 0.00
N ASP A 296 -28.91 21.54 0.52
CA ASP A 296 -29.34 22.82 -0.03
C ASP A 296 -28.38 23.24 -1.17
N TYR A 297 -28.73 22.82 -2.38
CA TYR A 297 -27.96 23.15 -3.57
C TYR A 297 -27.84 24.66 -3.82
N SER A 298 -28.74 25.50 -3.26
CA SER A 298 -28.65 26.95 -3.41
C SER A 298 -27.54 27.59 -2.56
N ALA A 299 -27.12 26.89 -1.52
CA ALA A 299 -26.03 27.33 -0.63
C ALA A 299 -24.64 26.91 -1.15
N ILE A 300 -24.58 25.98 -2.12
CA ILE A 300 -23.30 25.46 -2.65
C ILE A 300 -22.66 26.52 -3.55
N LYS A 301 -21.46 26.97 -3.18
CA LYS A 301 -20.65 27.85 -4.00
C LYS A 301 -19.60 27.00 -4.73
N LEU A 302 -19.79 26.84 -6.03
CA LEU A 302 -18.79 26.20 -6.88
C LEU A 302 -17.70 27.21 -7.20
N GLY A 303 -16.46 26.90 -6.78
CA GLY A 303 -15.30 27.68 -7.18
C GLY A 303 -15.04 27.54 -8.70
N TYR A 304 -14.57 28.58 -9.34
CA TYR A 304 -14.12 28.52 -10.72
C TYR A 304 -12.74 27.84 -10.73
N VAL A 305 -12.64 26.63 -11.21
CA VAL A 305 -11.35 26.01 -11.53
C VAL A 305 -10.91 26.60 -12.87
N ASN A 306 -10.01 27.58 -12.82
CA ASN A 306 -9.29 27.97 -14.02
C ASN A 306 -8.25 26.88 -14.31
N LEU A 307 -8.59 25.93 -15.18
CA LEU A 307 -7.77 24.79 -15.54
C LEU A 307 -6.57 25.18 -16.43
N GLY A 308 -6.06 26.38 -16.23
CA GLY A 308 -4.76 26.82 -16.73
C GLY A 308 -4.78 27.30 -18.16
N ALA A 309 -4.30 28.50 -18.34
CA ALA A 309 -3.65 28.91 -19.60
C ALA A 309 -2.22 28.36 -19.60
#